data_0b115e009fee66fa377fa4dede6bd110
#
_entry.id   0b115e009fee66fa377fa4dede6bd110
#
_cell.length_a   1.000
_cell.length_b   1.000
_cell.length_c   1.000
_cell.angle_alpha   90.00
_cell.angle_beta   90.00
_cell.angle_gamma   90.00
#
_symmetry.space_group_name_H-M   'P 1'
#
loop_
_entity.id
_entity.type
_entity.pdbx_description
1 polymer ?
#
loop_
_entity_poly.entity_id
_entity_poly.type
_entity_poly.pdbx_seq_one_letter_code
_entity_poly.pdbx_strand_id
1 'polypeptide(L)'
;MAVVRIQSFVLLGLMTLTTLVHAQVPDAGALQQQLQKQVPSNQSLPKPQAPVKKSKPDEAKPGEVKVTIKGFRVDGNKSVPEEAIQQTLKPWLGKTVPFQELQKAADAVAALYQAYGKLAQVSVPPQRITDGVVVLKVLEAKLGAVNIDMPNGPSRFSEERARRYITDANRLSEIIQTQNIERSIYILNETPGVAVTTQLEPGKNEGEVDLRVSLADTKPYRGKVEGNNYGSRSTGVMQRVVNVTFDNPGSYGDQLSFSNIKSLGSDYSQASYSLPIDTDGWRLGVAASYLDYQNVGKFAYPTSSVAGFGYAKTVGLNLSYPVLRSPGANTNFTAGADRKLYANKNAADGTYTSDYRIENMVLGLSGNQFDSWNGGGVNSGSITLTKGHIVVGGGRSDYDSTIPKTFTKYNLSLSRNQQVVPDETILTISASGQFASVDLDSAEKFYLGGPNGVRAYPGSQGAGSQGAMVNIEVQQQLQDKVVATAFFDAGLVQQYKDKALYQANKGSTNANNSYILKGVGAGLKRADKDIIWSASIAWKLGSNPLYTAQGVGVNNDKRSNSAYLWAQVQWTF
;
A
#
# COMPACT_ATOMS: atom_id res chain seq x y z
N MET A 1 -90.87 2.76 33.81
CA MET A 1 -89.56 3.13 34.42
C MET A 1 -88.54 2.17 33.92
N ALA A 2 -87.80 2.57 32.91
CA ALA A 2 -86.72 1.76 32.32
C ALA A 2 -85.35 2.48 32.54
N VAL A 3 -84.47 1.80 33.24
CA VAL A 3 -83.11 2.29 33.51
C VAL A 3 -82.19 1.80 32.38
N VAL A 4 -81.71 2.74 31.58
CA VAL A 4 -80.71 2.46 30.52
C VAL A 4 -79.28 2.44 31.17
N ARG A 5 -78.58 1.33 31.10
CA ARG A 5 -77.14 1.20 31.44
C ARG A 5 -76.31 1.52 30.20
N ILE A 6 -75.54 2.58 30.27
CA ILE A 6 -74.49 2.92 29.29
C ILE A 6 -73.25 2.12 29.63
N GLN A 7 -72.83 1.20 28.74
CA GLN A 7 -71.54 0.55 28.82
C GLN A 7 -70.50 1.38 28.01
N SER A 8 -69.53 1.90 28.73
CA SER A 8 -68.39 2.60 28.11
C SER A 8 -67.44 1.57 27.51
N PHE A 9 -67.32 1.53 26.20
CA PHE A 9 -66.25 0.81 25.48
C PHE A 9 -64.96 1.65 25.55
N VAL A 10 -63.98 1.20 26.33
CA VAL A 10 -62.60 1.70 26.26
C VAL A 10 -61.93 1.00 25.08
N LEU A 11 -61.77 1.74 23.98
CA LEU A 11 -60.97 1.29 22.83
C LEU A 11 -59.48 1.45 23.18
N LEU A 12 -58.81 0.38 23.60
CA LEU A 12 -57.38 0.34 23.78
C LEU A 12 -56.74 0.27 22.39
N GLY A 13 -56.33 1.43 21.86
CA GLY A 13 -55.56 1.49 20.63
C GLY A 13 -54.17 0.91 20.83
N LEU A 14 -53.96 -0.31 20.35
CA LEU A 14 -52.60 -0.87 20.18
C LEU A 14 -51.91 -0.05 19.10
N MET A 15 -51.09 0.94 19.51
CA MET A 15 -50.08 1.50 18.63
C MET A 15 -49.01 0.42 18.41
N THR A 16 -49.13 -0.32 17.32
CA THR A 16 -48.02 -1.12 16.79
C THR A 16 -46.96 -0.14 16.31
N LEU A 17 -45.94 0.09 17.13
CA LEU A 17 -44.70 0.69 16.66
C LEU A 17 -44.13 -0.27 15.62
N THR A 18 -44.41 -0.02 14.35
CA THR A 18 -43.66 -0.61 13.25
C THR A 18 -42.27 0.01 13.27
N THR A 19 -41.33 -0.64 13.97
CA THR A 19 -39.90 -0.35 13.82
C THR A 19 -39.54 -0.70 12.39
N LEU A 20 -39.54 0.30 11.52
CA LEU A 20 -39.01 0.18 10.16
C LEU A 20 -37.52 -0.15 10.27
N VAL A 21 -37.17 -1.36 9.85
CA VAL A 21 -35.78 -1.73 9.66
C VAL A 21 -35.19 -0.83 8.61
N HIS A 22 -34.39 0.12 9.04
CA HIS A 22 -33.62 0.96 8.14
C HIS A 22 -32.31 0.22 7.82
N ALA A 23 -32.16 -0.21 6.56
CA ALA A 23 -30.82 -0.45 6.04
C ALA A 23 -30.01 0.83 6.30
N GLN A 24 -28.96 0.72 7.09
CA GLN A 24 -28.22 1.87 7.60
C GLN A 24 -27.61 2.63 6.42
N VAL A 25 -28.14 3.81 6.14
CA VAL A 25 -27.56 4.74 5.17
C VAL A 25 -26.18 5.15 5.69
N PRO A 26 -25.13 5.14 4.88
CA PRO A 26 -23.81 5.56 5.34
C PRO A 26 -23.86 6.96 5.94
N ASP A 27 -23.32 7.10 7.14
CA ASP A 27 -23.07 8.38 7.80
C ASP A 27 -21.75 9.02 7.32
N ALA A 28 -21.37 10.18 7.86
CA ALA A 28 -20.16 10.89 7.52
C ALA A 28 -18.90 10.03 7.69
N GLY A 29 -18.83 9.20 8.73
CA GLY A 29 -17.69 8.36 9.03
C GLY A 29 -17.51 7.23 8.02
N ALA A 30 -18.57 6.46 7.77
CA ALA A 30 -18.59 5.38 6.78
C ALA A 30 -18.30 5.90 5.37
N LEU A 31 -18.89 7.05 5.01
CA LEU A 31 -18.71 7.65 3.69
C LEU A 31 -17.28 8.18 3.52
N GLN A 32 -16.71 8.87 4.50
CA GLN A 32 -15.33 9.33 4.47
C GLN A 32 -14.36 8.16 4.29
N GLN A 33 -14.52 7.09 5.03
CA GLN A 33 -13.66 5.91 4.92
C GLN A 33 -13.74 5.28 3.51
N GLN A 34 -14.93 5.24 2.91
CA GLN A 34 -15.12 4.76 1.54
C GLN A 34 -14.40 5.62 0.50
N LEU A 35 -14.48 6.95 0.65
CA LEU A 35 -13.85 7.91 -0.25
C LEU A 35 -12.33 7.93 -0.08
N GLN A 36 -11.82 7.85 1.14
CA GLN A 36 -10.39 7.78 1.42
C GLN A 36 -9.70 6.57 0.75
N LYS A 37 -10.38 5.43 0.64
CA LYS A 37 -9.84 4.25 -0.08
C LYS A 37 -9.68 4.47 -1.59
N GLN A 38 -10.29 5.50 -2.17
CA GLN A 38 -10.16 5.86 -3.59
C GLN A 38 -9.05 6.89 -3.84
N VAL A 39 -8.55 7.55 -2.79
CA VAL A 39 -7.43 8.49 -2.88
C VAL A 39 -6.12 7.70 -3.01
N PRO A 40 -5.25 8.02 -3.98
CA PRO A 40 -3.94 7.39 -4.10
C PRO A 40 -3.11 7.57 -2.83
N SER A 41 -2.46 6.50 -2.38
CA SER A 41 -1.48 6.61 -1.30
C SER A 41 -0.23 7.32 -1.81
N ASN A 42 0.23 8.34 -1.11
CA ASN A 42 1.50 9.02 -1.40
C ASN A 42 2.73 8.16 -1.04
N GLN A 43 2.52 7.03 -0.39
CA GLN A 43 3.56 6.10 0.07
C GLN A 43 3.46 4.75 -0.65
N SER A 44 3.45 4.78 -1.99
CA SER A 44 3.56 3.53 -2.75
C SER A 44 4.96 2.93 -2.56
N LEU A 45 5.02 1.63 -2.25
CA LEU A 45 6.28 0.92 -2.24
C LEU A 45 6.88 0.88 -3.65
N PRO A 46 8.22 1.04 -3.80
CA PRO A 46 8.87 0.88 -5.09
C PRO A 46 8.64 -0.52 -5.64
N LYS A 47 8.66 -0.63 -6.96
CA LYS A 47 8.60 -1.94 -7.61
C LYS A 47 9.95 -2.63 -7.44
N PRO A 48 10.02 -3.87 -6.92
CA PRO A 48 11.26 -4.62 -6.88
C PRO A 48 11.81 -4.82 -8.30
N GLN A 49 13.15 -4.79 -8.42
CA GLN A 49 13.81 -5.06 -9.69
C GLN A 49 14.25 -6.52 -9.74
N ALA A 50 14.03 -7.17 -10.88
CA ALA A 50 14.53 -8.53 -11.07
C ALA A 50 16.07 -8.55 -11.03
N PRO A 51 16.69 -9.57 -10.40
CA PRO A 51 18.16 -9.70 -10.39
C PRO A 51 18.71 -9.81 -11.80
N VAL A 52 19.79 -9.06 -12.06
CA VAL A 52 20.48 -9.08 -13.36
C VAL A 52 21.10 -10.46 -13.59
N LYS A 53 20.82 -11.10 -14.72
CA LYS A 53 21.44 -12.38 -15.12
C LYS A 53 22.95 -12.18 -15.32
N LYS A 54 23.77 -12.95 -14.60
CA LYS A 54 25.23 -13.00 -14.81
C LYS A 54 25.53 -13.66 -16.15
N SER A 55 26.48 -13.12 -16.93
CA SER A 55 27.02 -13.71 -18.15
C SER A 55 27.81 -15.00 -17.83
N LYS A 56 27.76 -15.96 -18.77
CA LYS A 56 28.54 -17.20 -18.67
C LYS A 56 30.03 -16.93 -18.86
N PRO A 57 30.93 -17.68 -18.15
CA PRO A 57 32.38 -17.58 -18.34
C PRO A 57 32.81 -18.15 -19.70
N ASP A 58 33.87 -17.57 -20.27
CA ASP A 58 34.53 -18.06 -21.50
C ASP A 58 35.28 -19.38 -21.28
N GLU A 59 35.29 -20.23 -22.30
CA GLU A 59 35.98 -21.53 -22.28
C GLU A 59 37.52 -21.37 -22.42
N ALA A 60 38.29 -22.27 -21.76
CA ALA A 60 39.74 -22.26 -21.70
C ALA A 60 40.42 -22.58 -23.02
N LYS A 61 41.48 -21.83 -23.38
CA LYS A 61 42.35 -22.11 -24.55
C LYS A 61 43.43 -23.17 -24.22
N PRO A 62 43.77 -24.09 -25.12
CA PRO A 62 44.83 -25.09 -24.89
C PRO A 62 46.22 -24.46 -24.92
N GLY A 63 47.11 -24.82 -23.96
CA GLY A 63 48.55 -24.51 -24.01
C GLY A 63 49.12 -23.73 -22.83
N GLU A 64 48.44 -23.59 -21.70
CA GLU A 64 48.91 -22.81 -20.54
C GLU A 64 49.80 -23.58 -19.56
N VAL A 65 50.73 -22.84 -18.90
CA VAL A 65 51.54 -23.31 -17.77
C VAL A 65 50.63 -23.73 -16.62
N LYS A 66 50.79 -24.96 -16.13
CA LYS A 66 49.99 -25.52 -15.03
C LYS A 66 50.77 -25.42 -13.72
N VAL A 67 50.05 -25.08 -12.64
CA VAL A 67 50.62 -24.94 -11.28
C VAL A 67 49.87 -25.86 -10.32
N THR A 68 50.62 -26.57 -9.48
CA THR A 68 50.06 -27.37 -8.38
C THR A 68 49.91 -26.48 -7.13
N ILE A 69 48.68 -26.29 -6.66
CA ILE A 69 48.36 -25.37 -5.55
C ILE A 69 48.43 -26.14 -4.23
N LYS A 70 49.38 -25.78 -3.33
CA LYS A 70 49.41 -26.26 -1.95
C LYS A 70 48.79 -25.30 -0.94
N GLY A 71 48.71 -24.01 -1.27
CA GLY A 71 48.13 -23.01 -0.41
C GLY A 71 47.90 -21.67 -1.12
N PHE A 72 47.11 -20.83 -0.51
CA PHE A 72 46.92 -19.44 -0.93
C PHE A 72 47.38 -18.50 0.17
N ARG A 73 48.07 -17.42 -0.21
CA ARG A 73 48.32 -16.27 0.63
C ARG A 73 47.54 -15.09 0.07
N VAL A 74 46.75 -14.42 0.90
CA VAL A 74 45.91 -13.29 0.49
C VAL A 74 46.46 -12.02 1.10
N ASP A 75 47.02 -11.15 0.25
CA ASP A 75 47.61 -9.88 0.67
C ASP A 75 46.61 -8.74 0.44
N GLY A 76 46.46 -7.83 1.42
CA GLY A 76 45.60 -6.63 1.32
C GLY A 76 44.21 -6.77 1.90
N ASN A 77 43.82 -7.94 2.38
CA ASN A 77 42.53 -8.15 3.09
C ASN A 77 42.53 -7.41 4.43
N LYS A 78 41.43 -6.65 4.70
CA LYS A 78 41.22 -5.91 5.96
C LYS A 78 39.81 -6.10 6.53
N SER A 79 38.80 -6.40 5.68
CA SER A 79 37.39 -6.31 6.05
C SER A 79 36.63 -7.64 6.00
N VAL A 80 37.22 -8.72 5.48
CA VAL A 80 36.59 -10.04 5.43
C VAL A 80 37.40 -11.02 6.29
N PRO A 81 36.76 -11.90 7.10
CA PRO A 81 37.47 -12.88 7.89
C PRO A 81 38.36 -13.80 7.02
N GLU A 82 39.63 -13.95 7.41
CA GLU A 82 40.60 -14.76 6.67
C GLU A 82 40.14 -16.22 6.53
N GLU A 83 39.48 -16.77 7.56
CA GLU A 83 38.94 -18.13 7.55
C GLU A 83 37.89 -18.32 6.44
N ALA A 84 37.04 -17.31 6.20
CA ALA A 84 36.03 -17.35 5.13
C ALA A 84 36.66 -17.33 3.74
N ILE A 85 37.75 -16.55 3.57
CA ILE A 85 38.53 -16.53 2.33
C ILE A 85 39.20 -17.88 2.08
N GLN A 86 39.89 -18.42 3.08
CA GLN A 86 40.54 -19.71 2.97
C GLN A 86 39.54 -20.85 2.72
N GLN A 87 38.37 -20.80 3.31
CA GLN A 87 37.30 -21.76 3.03
C GLN A 87 36.80 -21.67 1.59
N THR A 88 36.66 -20.46 1.05
CA THR A 88 36.29 -20.23 -0.35
C THR A 88 37.31 -20.78 -1.32
N LEU A 89 38.61 -20.75 -0.96
CA LEU A 89 39.72 -21.22 -1.79
C LEU A 89 39.99 -22.74 -1.70
N LYS A 90 39.43 -23.45 -0.71
CA LYS A 90 39.59 -24.92 -0.55
C LYS A 90 39.36 -25.75 -1.82
N PRO A 91 38.37 -25.45 -2.71
CA PRO A 91 38.16 -26.26 -3.92
C PRO A 91 39.34 -26.34 -4.88
N TRP A 92 40.33 -25.42 -4.79
CA TRP A 92 41.52 -25.40 -5.63
C TRP A 92 42.77 -26.04 -4.99
N LEU A 93 42.74 -26.28 -3.67
CA LEU A 93 43.89 -26.89 -2.97
C LEU A 93 44.15 -28.32 -3.44
N GLY A 94 45.42 -28.66 -3.62
CA GLY A 94 45.89 -29.98 -4.08
C GLY A 94 45.72 -30.23 -5.58
N LYS A 95 45.17 -29.28 -6.34
CA LYS A 95 44.95 -29.41 -7.77
C LYS A 95 46.07 -28.81 -8.58
N THR A 96 46.35 -29.39 -9.76
CA THR A 96 47.23 -28.83 -10.79
C THR A 96 46.34 -28.13 -11.82
N VAL A 97 46.39 -26.81 -11.86
CA VAL A 97 45.45 -25.98 -12.64
C VAL A 97 46.19 -25.01 -13.56
N PRO A 98 45.58 -24.62 -14.71
CA PRO A 98 46.08 -23.54 -15.55
C PRO A 98 45.81 -22.16 -14.91
N PHE A 99 46.48 -21.12 -15.43
CA PHE A 99 46.35 -19.74 -14.93
C PHE A 99 44.89 -19.25 -14.88
N GLN A 100 44.04 -19.63 -15.84
CA GLN A 100 42.63 -19.27 -15.87
C GLN A 100 41.86 -19.78 -14.63
N GLU A 101 42.22 -20.94 -14.09
CA GLU A 101 41.60 -21.44 -12.85
C GLU A 101 42.02 -20.63 -11.61
N LEU A 102 43.24 -20.05 -11.62
CA LEU A 102 43.67 -19.10 -10.58
C LEU A 102 42.84 -17.80 -10.64
N GLN A 103 42.53 -17.36 -11.86
CA GLN A 103 41.63 -16.21 -12.02
C GLN A 103 40.22 -16.50 -11.47
N LYS A 104 39.66 -17.70 -11.72
CA LYS A 104 38.40 -18.12 -11.11
C LYS A 104 38.45 -18.17 -9.57
N ALA A 105 39.58 -18.57 -9.00
CA ALA A 105 39.79 -18.50 -7.55
C ALA A 105 39.77 -17.05 -7.04
N ALA A 106 40.43 -16.14 -7.76
CA ALA A 106 40.39 -14.71 -7.46
C ALA A 106 38.97 -14.14 -7.58
N ASP A 107 38.22 -14.52 -8.63
CA ASP A 107 36.82 -14.11 -8.85
C ASP A 107 35.89 -14.65 -7.73
N ALA A 108 36.16 -15.88 -7.24
CA ALA A 108 35.42 -16.44 -6.11
C ALA A 108 35.65 -15.64 -4.82
N VAL A 109 36.88 -15.19 -4.57
CA VAL A 109 37.19 -14.30 -3.45
C VAL A 109 36.52 -12.94 -3.65
N ALA A 110 36.55 -12.36 -4.86
CA ALA A 110 35.84 -11.10 -5.15
C ALA A 110 34.30 -11.24 -4.91
N ALA A 111 33.71 -12.37 -5.30
CA ALA A 111 32.31 -12.68 -5.01
C ALA A 111 32.02 -12.82 -3.51
N LEU A 112 32.97 -13.36 -2.72
CA LEU A 112 32.89 -13.40 -1.26
C LEU A 112 32.83 -11.98 -0.68
N TYR A 113 33.69 -11.06 -1.14
CA TYR A 113 33.63 -9.64 -0.75
C TYR A 113 32.29 -9.03 -1.02
N GLN A 114 31.68 -9.28 -2.21
CA GLN A 114 30.35 -8.83 -2.54
C GLN A 114 29.29 -9.39 -1.58
N ALA A 115 29.41 -10.67 -1.19
CA ALA A 115 28.51 -11.29 -0.22
C ALA A 115 28.61 -10.63 1.17
N TYR A 116 29.78 -10.12 1.54
CA TYR A 116 30.02 -9.31 2.75
C TYR A 116 29.65 -7.83 2.56
N GLY A 117 29.02 -7.46 1.43
CA GLY A 117 28.62 -6.09 1.15
C GLY A 117 29.80 -5.14 0.89
N LYS A 118 30.96 -5.68 0.44
CA LYS A 118 32.18 -4.92 0.14
C LYS A 118 32.47 -4.95 -1.35
N LEU A 119 33.14 -3.91 -1.83
CA LEU A 119 33.68 -3.90 -3.19
C LEU A 119 35.19 -4.09 -3.10
N ALA A 120 35.73 -5.12 -3.78
CA ALA A 120 37.14 -5.38 -3.85
C ALA A 120 37.54 -5.90 -5.23
N GLN A 121 38.70 -5.48 -5.71
CA GLN A 121 39.38 -6.07 -6.84
C GLN A 121 40.32 -7.14 -6.33
N VAL A 122 40.18 -8.37 -6.82
CA VAL A 122 41.06 -9.48 -6.49
C VAL A 122 41.79 -9.91 -7.76
N SER A 123 43.10 -10.00 -7.69
CA SER A 123 43.95 -10.34 -8.85
C SER A 123 45.06 -11.31 -8.47
N VAL A 124 45.55 -12.03 -9.47
CA VAL A 124 46.74 -12.85 -9.39
C VAL A 124 47.90 -12.02 -9.92
N PRO A 125 48.77 -11.43 -9.06
CA PRO A 125 49.89 -10.62 -9.54
C PRO A 125 50.93 -11.49 -10.24
N PRO A 126 51.78 -10.91 -11.11
CA PRO A 126 52.97 -11.61 -11.63
C PRO A 126 53.83 -12.07 -10.46
N GLN A 127 54.07 -13.39 -10.36
CA GLN A 127 54.77 -13.99 -9.23
C GLN A 127 55.53 -15.25 -9.64
N ARG A 128 56.58 -15.56 -8.88
CA ARG A 128 57.19 -16.90 -8.90
C ARG A 128 56.51 -17.74 -7.84
N ILE A 129 55.90 -18.82 -8.27
CA ILE A 129 55.20 -19.72 -7.33
C ILE A 129 56.24 -20.67 -6.76
N THR A 130 56.60 -20.44 -5.50
CA THR A 130 57.53 -21.27 -4.74
C THR A 130 56.70 -22.14 -3.79
N ASP A 131 57.04 -23.43 -3.72
CA ASP A 131 56.39 -24.43 -2.86
C ASP A 131 54.86 -24.60 -3.08
N GLY A 132 54.34 -24.16 -4.24
CA GLY A 132 52.93 -24.29 -4.58
C GLY A 132 52.01 -23.28 -3.87
N VAL A 133 52.54 -22.23 -3.25
CA VAL A 133 51.78 -21.16 -2.63
C VAL A 133 51.49 -20.04 -3.65
N VAL A 134 50.21 -19.78 -3.90
CA VAL A 134 49.77 -18.72 -4.82
C VAL A 134 49.36 -17.49 -4.03
N VAL A 135 49.89 -16.33 -4.40
CA VAL A 135 49.51 -15.04 -3.80
C VAL A 135 48.34 -14.45 -4.57
N LEU A 136 47.30 -14.09 -3.86
CA LEU A 136 46.20 -13.26 -4.37
C LEU A 136 46.34 -11.86 -3.76
N LYS A 137 46.29 -10.82 -4.60
CA LYS A 137 46.26 -9.42 -4.14
C LYS A 137 44.83 -8.94 -4.10
N VAL A 138 44.37 -8.49 -2.93
CA VAL A 138 43.08 -7.86 -2.71
C VAL A 138 43.28 -6.36 -2.58
N LEU A 139 42.51 -5.62 -3.33
CA LEU A 139 42.43 -4.16 -3.25
C LEU A 139 41.00 -3.78 -2.90
N GLU A 140 40.77 -3.53 -1.61
CA GLU A 140 39.44 -3.09 -1.12
C GLU A 140 39.15 -1.67 -1.59
N ALA A 141 38.02 -1.50 -2.29
CA ALA A 141 37.64 -0.23 -2.87
C ALA A 141 37.20 0.78 -1.80
N LYS A 142 37.74 1.98 -1.86
CA LYS A 142 37.34 3.12 -1.05
C LYS A 142 36.58 4.13 -1.90
N LEU A 143 35.60 4.81 -1.31
CA LEU A 143 34.89 5.88 -1.99
C LEU A 143 35.80 7.09 -2.15
N GLY A 144 36.22 7.41 -3.39
CA GLY A 144 37.04 8.56 -3.73
C GLY A 144 36.20 9.85 -3.76
N ALA A 145 35.59 10.14 -4.87
CA ALA A 145 34.72 11.30 -5.05
C ALA A 145 33.29 10.90 -5.42
N VAL A 146 32.33 11.78 -5.11
CA VAL A 146 30.95 11.73 -5.62
C VAL A 146 30.75 12.89 -6.57
N ASN A 147 30.74 12.60 -7.87
CA ASN A 147 30.61 13.57 -8.94
C ASN A 147 29.16 13.63 -9.42
N ILE A 148 28.54 14.80 -9.32
CA ILE A 148 27.15 15.00 -9.76
C ILE A 148 27.18 15.64 -11.14
N ASP A 149 26.61 14.98 -12.13
CA ASP A 149 26.42 15.49 -13.47
C ASP A 149 24.95 15.82 -13.70
N MET A 150 24.67 16.90 -14.41
CA MET A 150 23.32 17.35 -14.80
C MET A 150 23.21 17.41 -16.33
N PRO A 151 23.05 16.26 -17.02
CA PRO A 151 23.13 16.21 -18.49
C PRO A 151 22.01 16.98 -19.20
N ASN A 152 20.88 17.21 -18.51
CA ASN A 152 19.72 17.92 -19.04
C ASN A 152 19.63 19.38 -18.58
N GLY A 153 20.75 19.95 -18.07
CA GLY A 153 20.79 21.27 -17.46
C GLY A 153 20.53 21.25 -15.95
N PRO A 154 20.53 22.44 -15.30
CA PRO A 154 20.37 22.55 -13.86
C PRO A 154 19.09 21.87 -13.35
N SER A 155 19.22 21.02 -12.34
CA SER A 155 18.08 20.40 -11.67
C SER A 155 17.49 21.32 -10.60
N ARG A 156 16.18 21.21 -10.37
CA ARG A 156 15.49 21.85 -9.23
C ARG A 156 15.95 21.28 -7.89
N PHE A 157 16.44 20.04 -7.86
CA PHE A 157 17.02 19.43 -6.68
C PHE A 157 18.52 19.74 -6.61
N SER A 158 19.00 20.28 -5.48
CA SER A 158 20.37 20.77 -5.41
C SER A 158 21.41 19.64 -5.49
N GLU A 159 22.50 19.90 -6.20
CA GLU A 159 23.67 19.02 -6.33
C GLU A 159 24.25 18.63 -4.96
N GLU A 160 24.44 19.62 -4.07
CA GLU A 160 24.97 19.41 -2.73
C GLU A 160 24.09 18.42 -1.93
N ARG A 161 22.77 18.60 -2.03
CA ARG A 161 21.82 17.71 -1.36
C ARG A 161 21.90 16.28 -1.92
N ALA A 162 21.93 16.12 -3.25
CA ALA A 162 22.09 14.82 -3.89
C ALA A 162 23.40 14.12 -3.45
N ARG A 163 24.50 14.87 -3.37
CA ARG A 163 25.80 14.36 -2.89
C ARG A 163 25.71 13.88 -1.44
N ARG A 164 25.04 14.63 -0.57
CA ARG A 164 24.89 14.29 0.84
C ARG A 164 24.16 12.96 1.07
N TYR A 165 23.15 12.59 0.27
CA TYR A 165 22.50 11.28 0.38
C TYR A 165 23.50 10.14 0.32
N ILE A 166 24.54 10.28 -0.46
CA ILE A 166 25.58 9.25 -0.68
C ILE A 166 26.68 9.38 0.36
N THR A 167 27.22 10.56 0.59
CA THR A 167 28.35 10.78 1.50
C THR A 167 27.99 10.60 2.97
N ASP A 168 26.75 10.86 3.36
CA ASP A 168 26.26 10.58 4.71
C ASP A 168 26.11 9.06 4.97
N ALA A 169 25.80 8.29 3.91
CA ALA A 169 25.67 6.83 3.98
C ALA A 169 27.02 6.09 3.89
N ASN A 170 28.01 6.67 3.20
CA ASN A 170 29.35 6.13 3.06
C ASN A 170 30.37 7.28 2.89
N ARG A 171 31.15 7.53 3.93
CA ARG A 171 32.11 8.63 3.94
C ARG A 171 33.20 8.47 2.89
N LEU A 172 33.69 9.61 2.39
CA LEU A 172 34.82 9.63 1.46
C LEU A 172 36.06 8.98 2.12
N SER A 173 36.88 8.30 1.32
CA SER A 173 38.08 7.57 1.73
C SER A 173 37.82 6.35 2.65
N GLU A 174 36.58 6.03 2.97
CA GLU A 174 36.21 4.79 3.67
C GLU A 174 35.96 3.64 2.69
N ILE A 175 36.09 2.40 3.16
CA ILE A 175 35.79 1.20 2.37
C ILE A 175 34.32 1.21 1.98
N ILE A 176 34.06 1.02 0.69
CA ILE A 176 32.70 1.02 0.15
C ILE A 176 31.87 -0.08 0.80
N GLN A 177 30.76 0.34 1.41
CA GLN A 177 29.67 -0.53 1.82
C GLN A 177 28.61 -0.51 0.71
N THR A 178 28.60 -1.51 -0.16
CA THR A 178 27.72 -1.53 -1.35
C THR A 178 26.25 -1.38 -0.98
N GLN A 179 25.83 -2.03 0.12
CA GLN A 179 24.44 -1.94 0.60
C GLN A 179 24.04 -0.51 1.02
N ASN A 180 24.97 0.25 1.63
CA ASN A 180 24.71 1.63 2.04
C ASN A 180 24.59 2.55 0.82
N ILE A 181 25.50 2.39 -0.16
CA ILE A 181 25.46 3.18 -1.41
C ILE A 181 24.21 2.83 -2.21
N GLU A 182 23.91 1.56 -2.42
CA GLU A 182 22.70 1.13 -3.12
C GLU A 182 21.44 1.69 -2.44
N ARG A 183 21.33 1.55 -1.11
CA ARG A 183 20.22 2.08 -0.34
C ARG A 183 20.07 3.59 -0.53
N SER A 184 21.15 4.35 -0.44
CA SER A 184 21.11 5.81 -0.61
C SER A 184 20.72 6.22 -2.03
N ILE A 185 21.18 5.49 -3.06
CA ILE A 185 20.76 5.69 -4.46
C ILE A 185 19.27 5.41 -4.63
N TYR A 186 18.73 4.33 -4.03
CA TYR A 186 17.29 4.05 -4.09
C TYR A 186 16.48 5.15 -3.41
N ILE A 187 16.88 5.61 -2.21
CA ILE A 187 16.19 6.68 -1.50
C ILE A 187 16.23 7.98 -2.30
N LEU A 188 17.38 8.31 -2.88
CA LEU A 188 17.52 9.50 -3.72
C LEU A 188 16.63 9.41 -4.98
N ASN A 189 16.55 8.24 -5.61
CA ASN A 189 15.73 8.01 -6.80
C ASN A 189 14.21 7.93 -6.48
N GLU A 190 13.84 7.64 -5.23
CA GLU A 190 12.46 7.72 -4.74
C GLU A 190 12.04 9.14 -4.35
N THR A 191 13.00 10.08 -4.32
CA THR A 191 12.71 11.49 -3.98
C THR A 191 11.84 12.12 -5.06
N PRO A 192 10.69 12.72 -4.72
CA PRO A 192 9.80 13.33 -5.70
C PRO A 192 10.50 14.36 -6.58
N GLY A 193 10.26 14.28 -7.87
CA GLY A 193 10.84 15.20 -8.84
C GLY A 193 12.28 14.87 -9.25
N VAL A 194 12.88 13.80 -8.74
CA VAL A 194 14.27 13.42 -8.97
C VAL A 194 14.36 12.08 -9.71
N ALA A 195 15.31 11.99 -10.63
CA ALA A 195 15.73 10.74 -11.25
C ALA A 195 17.26 10.69 -11.27
N VAL A 196 17.83 9.57 -10.83
CA VAL A 196 19.27 9.38 -10.81
C VAL A 196 19.68 8.08 -11.49
N THR A 197 20.82 8.15 -12.19
CA THR A 197 21.57 6.97 -12.64
C THR A 197 23.00 7.08 -12.12
N THR A 198 23.63 5.97 -11.83
CA THR A 198 24.96 5.97 -11.23
C THR A 198 25.93 5.06 -11.98
N GLN A 199 27.21 5.45 -12.00
CA GLN A 199 28.31 4.69 -12.56
C GLN A 199 29.50 4.75 -11.61
N LEU A 200 30.22 3.62 -11.49
CA LEU A 200 31.47 3.54 -10.76
C LEU A 200 32.61 3.80 -11.75
N GLU A 201 33.55 4.68 -11.39
CA GLU A 201 34.72 5.03 -12.18
C GLU A 201 35.99 4.86 -11.33
N PRO A 202 37.14 4.58 -11.94
CA PRO A 202 38.42 4.59 -11.20
C PRO A 202 38.64 5.97 -10.54
N GLY A 203 39.02 5.97 -9.26
CA GLY A 203 39.38 7.19 -8.55
C GLY A 203 40.81 7.65 -8.85
N LYS A 204 41.23 8.74 -8.19
CA LYS A 204 42.57 9.33 -8.41
C LYS A 204 43.69 8.50 -7.85
N ASN A 205 43.46 7.78 -6.76
CA ASN A 205 44.47 6.96 -6.09
C ASN A 205 44.17 5.47 -6.28
N GLU A 206 45.21 4.61 -6.16
CA GLU A 206 45.04 3.16 -6.22
C GLU A 206 44.07 2.69 -5.11
N GLY A 207 43.04 1.93 -5.50
CA GLY A 207 42.00 1.45 -4.60
C GLY A 207 40.86 2.44 -4.33
N GLU A 208 40.91 3.62 -4.92
CA GLU A 208 39.76 4.53 -4.89
C GLU A 208 38.82 4.27 -6.08
N VAL A 209 37.54 4.42 -5.83
CA VAL A 209 36.47 4.34 -6.81
C VAL A 209 35.59 5.59 -6.64
N ASP A 210 35.47 6.35 -7.70
CA ASP A 210 34.59 7.50 -7.76
C ASP A 210 33.18 7.07 -8.16
N LEU A 211 32.18 7.70 -7.58
CA LEU A 211 30.79 7.52 -7.97
C LEU A 211 30.32 8.72 -8.80
N ARG A 212 30.06 8.47 -10.09
CA ARG A 212 29.39 9.44 -10.95
C ARG A 212 27.89 9.28 -10.82
N VAL A 213 27.17 10.36 -10.56
CA VAL A 213 25.72 10.42 -10.39
C VAL A 213 25.15 11.37 -11.41
N SER A 214 24.42 10.88 -12.38
CA SER A 214 23.65 11.71 -13.31
C SER A 214 22.30 12.04 -12.69
N LEU A 215 22.09 13.31 -12.38
CA LEU A 215 20.89 13.88 -11.77
C LEU A 215 20.02 14.55 -12.83
N ALA A 216 18.74 14.18 -12.89
CA ALA A 216 17.77 14.79 -13.80
C ALA A 216 16.44 15.03 -13.07
N ASP A 217 15.69 16.02 -13.55
CA ASP A 217 14.34 16.27 -13.09
C ASP A 217 13.34 15.32 -13.77
N THR A 218 12.39 14.81 -13.00
CA THR A 218 11.17 14.20 -13.54
C THR A 218 10.11 15.26 -13.83
N LYS A 219 8.97 14.87 -14.41
CA LYS A 219 7.84 15.78 -14.60
C LYS A 219 7.49 16.46 -13.27
N PRO A 220 7.29 17.80 -13.26
CA PRO A 220 7.01 18.54 -12.02
C PRO A 220 5.61 18.28 -11.47
N TYR A 221 4.71 17.77 -12.28
CA TYR A 221 3.38 17.38 -11.86
C TYR A 221 2.91 16.15 -12.62
N ARG A 222 1.99 15.44 -12.01
CA ARG A 222 1.24 14.33 -12.59
C ARG A 222 -0.17 14.36 -12.03
N GLY A 223 -1.11 13.84 -12.80
CA GLY A 223 -2.48 13.83 -12.35
C GLY A 223 -3.34 12.80 -13.05
N LYS A 224 -4.55 12.64 -12.53
CA LYS A 224 -5.60 11.86 -13.16
C LYS A 224 -6.96 12.53 -12.99
N VAL A 225 -7.79 12.39 -13.99
CA VAL A 225 -9.24 12.66 -13.93
C VAL A 225 -9.96 11.36 -14.24
N GLU A 226 -10.93 11.01 -13.41
CA GLU A 226 -11.66 9.76 -13.51
C GLU A 226 -13.15 9.99 -13.36
N GLY A 227 -13.96 9.34 -14.20
CA GLY A 227 -15.39 9.16 -14.05
C GLY A 227 -15.69 7.70 -13.72
N ASN A 228 -16.45 7.44 -12.66
CA ASN A 228 -16.82 6.10 -12.24
C ASN A 228 -18.22 6.03 -11.64
N ASN A 229 -18.73 4.81 -11.41
CA ASN A 229 -20.01 4.56 -10.74
C ASN A 229 -19.83 3.94 -9.33
N TYR A 230 -18.73 4.27 -8.63
CA TYR A 230 -18.36 3.69 -7.34
C TYR A 230 -19.05 4.34 -6.14
N GLY A 231 -19.83 5.40 -6.36
CA GLY A 231 -20.53 6.13 -5.33
C GLY A 231 -21.70 5.36 -4.72
N SER A 232 -22.12 5.80 -3.52
CA SER A 232 -23.30 5.28 -2.85
C SER A 232 -24.57 5.81 -3.50
N ARG A 233 -25.63 5.00 -3.55
CA ARG A 233 -26.95 5.47 -4.01
C ARG A 233 -27.55 6.54 -3.11
N SER A 234 -27.14 6.59 -1.86
CA SER A 234 -27.62 7.62 -0.93
C SER A 234 -27.06 9.00 -1.22
N THR A 235 -25.85 9.08 -1.80
CA THR A 235 -25.17 10.35 -2.11
C THR A 235 -24.86 10.54 -3.59
N GLY A 236 -25.23 9.58 -4.44
CA GLY A 236 -25.01 9.62 -5.89
C GLY A 236 -23.99 8.57 -6.35
N VAL A 237 -24.43 7.73 -7.29
CA VAL A 237 -23.67 6.59 -7.82
C VAL A 237 -22.50 7.06 -8.68
N MET A 238 -22.74 8.04 -9.56
CA MET A 238 -21.71 8.58 -10.45
C MET A 238 -20.79 9.52 -9.69
N GLN A 239 -19.49 9.32 -9.84
CA GLN A 239 -18.44 10.13 -9.22
C GLN A 239 -17.50 10.68 -10.28
N ARG A 240 -17.03 11.90 -10.04
CA ARG A 240 -15.86 12.48 -10.67
C ARG A 240 -14.72 12.50 -9.65
N VAL A 241 -13.57 11.96 -10.03
CA VAL A 241 -12.36 11.95 -9.21
C VAL A 241 -11.29 12.76 -9.92
N VAL A 242 -10.67 13.69 -9.21
CA VAL A 242 -9.53 14.47 -9.69
C VAL A 242 -8.40 14.32 -8.68
N ASN A 243 -7.22 13.92 -9.16
CA ASN A 243 -6.00 13.87 -8.33
C ASN A 243 -4.90 14.62 -9.09
N VAL A 244 -4.20 15.51 -8.39
CA VAL A 244 -3.03 16.23 -8.91
C VAL A 244 -1.93 16.17 -7.87
N THR A 245 -0.73 15.82 -8.30
CA THR A 245 0.45 15.77 -7.46
C THR A 245 1.55 16.61 -8.09
N PHE A 246 2.13 17.49 -7.30
CA PHE A 246 3.29 18.29 -7.63
C PHE A 246 4.51 17.68 -6.95
N ASP A 247 5.50 17.32 -7.76
CA ASP A 247 6.74 16.71 -7.30
C ASP A 247 7.84 17.77 -7.24
N ASN A 248 8.45 17.90 -6.06
CA ASN A 248 9.51 18.85 -5.74
C ASN A 248 9.14 20.33 -5.98
N PRO A 249 7.96 20.82 -5.54
CA PRO A 249 7.57 22.21 -5.73
C PRO A 249 8.48 23.20 -4.98
N GLY A 250 8.98 22.82 -3.81
CA GLY A 250 9.89 23.64 -2.99
C GLY A 250 11.38 23.39 -3.25
N SER A 251 11.75 22.53 -4.20
CA SER A 251 13.15 22.14 -4.49
C SER A 251 13.86 21.38 -3.36
N TYR A 252 13.10 20.77 -2.45
CA TYR A 252 13.60 20.01 -1.31
C TYR A 252 13.39 18.49 -1.43
N GLY A 253 12.80 18.01 -2.55
CA GLY A 253 12.31 16.65 -2.68
C GLY A 253 10.97 16.46 -1.98
N ASP A 254 10.24 17.54 -1.82
CA ASP A 254 8.91 17.62 -1.24
C ASP A 254 7.83 17.22 -2.24
N GLN A 255 6.63 16.95 -1.74
CA GLN A 255 5.49 16.59 -2.59
C GLN A 255 4.21 17.21 -2.04
N LEU A 256 3.45 17.83 -2.93
CA LEU A 256 2.13 18.39 -2.64
C LEU A 256 1.09 17.66 -3.48
N SER A 257 0.02 17.16 -2.84
CA SER A 257 -1.05 16.44 -3.54
C SER A 257 -2.41 16.99 -3.18
N PHE A 258 -3.28 17.06 -4.19
CA PHE A 258 -4.70 17.39 -4.05
C PHE A 258 -5.55 16.27 -4.64
N SER A 259 -6.63 15.93 -3.95
CA SER A 259 -7.64 14.97 -4.39
C SER A 259 -9.02 15.54 -4.16
N ASN A 260 -9.91 15.41 -5.16
CA ASN A 260 -11.33 15.73 -5.02
C ASN A 260 -12.16 14.59 -5.59
N ILE A 261 -13.15 14.14 -4.84
CA ILE A 261 -14.14 13.13 -5.25
C ILE A 261 -15.52 13.74 -5.05
N LYS A 262 -16.24 13.92 -6.14
CA LYS A 262 -17.57 14.55 -6.14
C LYS A 262 -18.61 13.65 -6.74
N SER A 263 -19.74 13.52 -6.06
CA SER A 263 -20.97 12.91 -6.57
C SER A 263 -22.14 13.91 -6.50
N LEU A 264 -23.36 13.46 -6.75
CA LEU A 264 -24.54 14.31 -6.67
C LEU A 264 -24.76 14.89 -5.26
N GLY A 265 -24.53 14.10 -4.22
CA GLY A 265 -24.74 14.46 -2.82
C GLY A 265 -23.50 14.29 -1.95
N SER A 266 -22.30 14.26 -2.49
CA SER A 266 -21.07 14.30 -1.68
C SER A 266 -19.96 15.06 -2.38
N ASP A 267 -19.17 15.80 -1.62
CA ASP A 267 -17.98 16.50 -2.06
C ASP A 267 -16.86 16.26 -1.04
N TYR A 268 -15.88 15.44 -1.42
CA TYR A 268 -14.72 15.12 -0.59
C TYR A 268 -13.46 15.73 -1.20
N SER A 269 -12.75 16.51 -0.42
CA SER A 269 -11.48 17.10 -0.81
C SER A 269 -10.39 16.74 0.20
N GLN A 270 -9.19 16.48 -0.28
CA GLN A 270 -8.01 16.23 0.53
C GLN A 270 -6.81 16.95 -0.05
N ALA A 271 -6.02 17.57 0.82
CA ALA A 271 -4.70 18.09 0.51
C ALA A 271 -3.66 17.39 1.40
N SER A 272 -2.49 17.10 0.86
CA SER A 272 -1.38 16.57 1.63
C SER A 272 -0.06 17.14 1.15
N TYR A 273 0.86 17.35 2.10
CA TYR A 273 2.22 17.80 1.84
C TYR A 273 3.19 16.92 2.59
N SER A 274 4.29 16.52 1.95
CA SER A 274 5.35 15.76 2.58
C SER A 274 6.73 16.25 2.15
N LEU A 275 7.69 16.19 3.07
CA LEU A 275 9.08 16.59 2.82
C LEU A 275 10.05 15.61 3.48
N PRO A 276 11.23 15.37 2.89
CA PRO A 276 12.32 14.66 3.55
C PRO A 276 12.90 15.54 4.66
N ILE A 277 13.16 14.95 5.83
CA ILE A 277 13.76 15.66 6.96
C ILE A 277 15.24 15.33 7.15
N ASP A 278 15.74 14.30 6.48
CA ASP A 278 17.15 13.92 6.45
C ASP A 278 17.51 13.25 5.11
N THR A 279 18.74 12.74 5.02
CA THR A 279 19.29 12.00 3.87
C THR A 279 19.15 10.48 4.00
N ASP A 280 18.76 9.97 5.18
CA ASP A 280 18.55 8.54 5.43
C ASP A 280 17.13 8.07 5.08
N GLY A 281 16.28 9.01 4.64
CA GLY A 281 14.97 8.74 4.07
C GLY A 281 13.78 8.97 4.97
N TRP A 282 13.97 9.56 6.14
CA TRP A 282 12.85 10.02 6.96
C TRP A 282 12.05 11.11 6.22
N ARG A 283 10.73 10.94 6.19
CA ARG A 283 9.81 11.94 5.61
C ARG A 283 8.71 12.29 6.59
N LEU A 284 8.48 13.59 6.75
CA LEU A 284 7.35 14.13 7.50
C LEU A 284 6.24 14.52 6.53
N GLY A 285 5.00 14.16 6.87
CA GLY A 285 3.82 14.52 6.08
C GLY A 285 2.72 15.12 6.94
N VAL A 286 1.94 16.01 6.34
CA VAL A 286 0.69 16.54 6.87
C VAL A 286 -0.41 16.33 5.85
N ALA A 287 -1.61 15.97 6.30
CA ALA A 287 -2.78 15.85 5.45
C ALA A 287 -4.00 16.47 6.12
N ALA A 288 -4.85 17.09 5.32
CA ALA A 288 -6.14 17.60 5.75
C ALA A 288 -7.21 17.19 4.74
N SER A 289 -8.39 16.81 5.22
CA SER A 289 -9.52 16.50 4.35
C SER A 289 -10.82 17.07 4.89
N TYR A 290 -11.73 17.33 3.95
CA TYR A 290 -13.09 17.79 4.21
C TYR A 290 -14.07 17.02 3.34
N LEU A 291 -15.10 16.46 3.97
CA LEU A 291 -16.27 15.87 3.32
C LEU A 291 -17.47 16.67 3.71
N ASP A 292 -18.25 17.08 2.73
CA ASP A 292 -19.64 17.50 2.88
C ASP A 292 -20.54 16.48 2.20
N TYR A 293 -21.67 16.12 2.81
CA TYR A 293 -22.59 15.19 2.20
C TYR A 293 -24.05 15.49 2.53
N GLN A 294 -24.93 15.13 1.61
CA GLN A 294 -26.38 15.07 1.77
C GLN A 294 -26.95 13.84 1.09
N ASN A 295 -27.98 13.27 1.69
CA ASN A 295 -28.71 12.19 1.06
C ASN A 295 -29.57 12.71 -0.08
N VAL A 296 -29.65 11.95 -1.17
CA VAL A 296 -30.34 12.33 -2.41
C VAL A 296 -31.45 11.34 -2.80
N GLY A 297 -32.38 11.78 -3.64
CA GLY A 297 -33.46 10.95 -4.16
C GLY A 297 -34.34 10.37 -3.03
N LYS A 298 -34.62 9.07 -3.10
CA LYS A 298 -35.47 8.40 -2.09
C LYS A 298 -34.84 8.29 -0.69
N PHE A 299 -33.56 8.63 -0.54
CA PHE A 299 -32.86 8.68 0.74
C PHE A 299 -32.93 10.07 1.40
N ALA A 300 -33.38 11.09 0.66
CA ALA A 300 -33.49 12.47 1.14
C ALA A 300 -34.77 12.76 1.95
N TYR A 301 -35.74 11.85 1.96
CA TYR A 301 -37.03 12.10 2.59
C TYR A 301 -36.97 12.00 4.12
N PRO A 302 -37.62 12.96 4.84
CA PRO A 302 -37.50 13.15 6.29
C PRO A 302 -38.31 12.16 7.15
N THR A 303 -38.80 11.05 6.60
CA THR A 303 -39.61 10.07 7.34
C THR A 303 -38.84 9.16 8.28
N SER A 304 -37.53 9.39 8.44
CA SER A 304 -36.68 8.53 9.27
C SER A 304 -35.73 9.34 10.14
N SER A 305 -35.42 8.84 11.32
CA SER A 305 -34.38 9.29 12.22
C SER A 305 -32.95 9.12 11.64
N VAL A 306 -32.80 8.97 10.32
CA VAL A 306 -31.55 8.77 9.62
C VAL A 306 -30.92 10.12 9.30
N ALA A 307 -29.61 10.24 9.52
CA ALA A 307 -28.84 11.39 9.12
C ALA A 307 -29.11 11.78 7.67
N GLY A 308 -29.55 13.00 7.43
CA GLY A 308 -29.89 13.50 6.09
C GLY A 308 -28.74 14.16 5.40
N PHE A 309 -27.88 14.82 6.16
CA PHE A 309 -26.68 15.52 5.70
C PHE A 309 -25.67 15.67 6.83
N GLY A 310 -24.46 16.07 6.51
CA GLY A 310 -23.42 16.26 7.49
C GLY A 310 -22.06 16.50 6.87
N TYR A 311 -21.04 16.52 7.73
CA TYR A 311 -19.67 16.69 7.29
C TYR A 311 -18.69 15.84 8.09
N ALA A 312 -17.51 15.63 7.50
CA ALA A 312 -16.35 15.12 8.22
C ALA A 312 -15.13 15.98 7.91
N LYS A 313 -14.29 16.21 8.93
CA LYS A 313 -13.02 16.93 8.81
C LYS A 313 -11.93 16.10 9.42
N THR A 314 -10.80 15.93 8.71
CA THR A 314 -9.63 15.24 9.24
C THR A 314 -8.41 16.11 9.08
N VAL A 315 -7.56 16.10 10.10
CA VAL A 315 -6.18 16.57 10.02
C VAL A 315 -5.29 15.52 10.63
N GLY A 316 -4.15 15.24 9.98
CA GLY A 316 -3.22 14.23 10.44
C GLY A 316 -1.78 14.59 10.11
N LEU A 317 -0.89 14.05 10.95
CA LEU A 317 0.55 14.07 10.75
C LEU A 317 1.01 12.63 10.55
N ASN A 318 1.99 12.43 9.67
CA ASN A 318 2.61 11.13 9.47
C ASN A 318 4.12 11.27 9.31
N LEU A 319 4.83 10.29 9.84
CA LEU A 319 6.26 10.10 9.69
C LEU A 319 6.47 8.77 8.99
N SER A 320 7.38 8.70 8.02
CA SER A 320 7.72 7.46 7.33
C SER A 320 9.23 7.28 7.21
N TYR A 321 9.66 6.02 7.23
CA TYR A 321 11.06 5.62 7.13
C TYR A 321 11.23 4.35 6.29
N PRO A 322 12.13 4.36 5.28
CA PRO A 322 12.46 3.19 4.48
C PRO A 322 13.43 2.26 5.24
N VAL A 323 12.89 1.30 6.01
CA VAL A 323 13.69 0.35 6.80
C VAL A 323 14.62 -0.49 5.93
N LEU A 324 14.10 -0.98 4.80
CA LEU A 324 14.84 -1.78 3.83
C LEU A 324 14.60 -1.23 2.43
N ARG A 325 15.71 -1.05 1.69
CA ARG A 325 15.71 -0.78 0.25
C ARG A 325 16.73 -1.65 -0.42
N SER A 326 16.27 -2.51 -1.30
CA SER A 326 17.11 -3.40 -2.11
C SER A 326 16.41 -3.74 -3.43
N PRO A 327 17.10 -4.28 -4.43
CA PRO A 327 16.48 -4.69 -5.69
C PRO A 327 15.34 -5.68 -5.53
N GLY A 328 15.43 -6.59 -4.56
CA GLY A 328 14.47 -7.68 -4.37
C GLY A 328 13.43 -7.43 -3.29
N ALA A 329 13.62 -6.46 -2.39
CA ALA A 329 12.72 -6.25 -1.25
C ALA A 329 12.76 -4.82 -0.74
N ASN A 330 11.60 -4.33 -0.30
CA ASN A 330 11.44 -3.01 0.30
C ASN A 330 10.55 -3.10 1.53
N THR A 331 10.89 -2.33 2.57
CA THR A 331 10.09 -2.26 3.80
C THR A 331 10.03 -0.81 4.28
N ASN A 332 8.82 -0.35 4.61
CA ASN A 332 8.55 0.96 5.20
C ASN A 332 8.00 0.81 6.61
N PHE A 333 8.49 1.63 7.51
CA PHE A 333 7.86 1.95 8.78
C PHE A 333 7.07 3.25 8.65
N THR A 334 5.91 3.34 9.33
CA THR A 334 5.11 4.57 9.42
C THR A 334 4.61 4.78 10.85
N ALA A 335 4.60 6.03 11.28
CA ALA A 335 3.96 6.46 12.51
C ALA A 335 3.11 7.68 12.23
N GLY A 336 1.95 7.81 12.85
CA GLY A 336 1.07 8.95 12.61
C GLY A 336 0.11 9.22 13.74
N ALA A 337 -0.49 10.40 13.68
CA ALA A 337 -1.61 10.79 14.52
C ALA A 337 -2.61 11.57 13.69
N ASP A 338 -3.88 11.31 13.88
CA ASP A 338 -4.95 12.04 13.22
C ASP A 338 -6.07 12.41 14.18
N ARG A 339 -6.74 13.51 13.86
CA ARG A 339 -7.98 13.96 14.49
C ARG A 339 -9.05 14.06 13.43
N LYS A 340 -10.14 13.34 13.61
CA LYS A 340 -11.30 13.27 12.73
C LYS A 340 -12.52 13.83 13.47
N LEU A 341 -13.22 14.79 12.88
CA LEU A 341 -14.46 15.35 13.40
C LEU A 341 -15.60 14.91 12.49
N TYR A 342 -16.68 14.46 13.10
CA TYR A 342 -17.89 14.00 12.42
C TYR A 342 -19.10 14.71 12.95
N ALA A 343 -19.94 15.20 12.04
CA ALA A 343 -21.23 15.78 12.36
C ALA A 343 -22.28 15.25 11.39
N ASN A 344 -23.31 14.62 11.92
CA ASN A 344 -24.45 14.15 11.16
C ASN A 344 -25.70 14.88 11.65
N LYS A 345 -26.59 15.25 10.74
CA LYS A 345 -27.77 16.04 11.01
C LYS A 345 -29.00 15.38 10.42
N ASN A 346 -30.13 15.53 11.11
CA ASN A 346 -31.42 15.12 10.63
C ASN A 346 -31.87 16.00 9.46
N ALA A 347 -32.41 15.38 8.40
CA ALA A 347 -32.87 16.08 7.21
C ALA A 347 -34.14 16.94 7.47
N ALA A 348 -34.95 16.59 8.48
CA ALA A 348 -36.23 17.26 8.74
C ALA A 348 -36.08 18.62 9.42
N ASP A 349 -35.18 18.70 10.41
CA ASP A 349 -35.06 19.87 11.30
C ASP A 349 -33.64 20.40 11.46
N GLY A 350 -32.64 19.72 10.83
CA GLY A 350 -31.23 20.11 10.91
C GLY A 350 -30.59 19.87 12.28
N THR A 351 -31.26 19.21 13.21
CA THR A 351 -30.70 18.86 14.51
C THR A 351 -29.60 17.84 14.34
N TYR A 352 -28.58 17.88 15.23
CA TYR A 352 -27.50 16.91 15.19
C TYR A 352 -28.01 15.53 15.62
N THR A 353 -27.81 14.54 14.79
CA THR A 353 -27.98 13.13 15.15
C THR A 353 -26.69 12.55 15.76
N SER A 354 -25.54 13.11 15.40
CA SER A 354 -24.26 12.84 16.09
C SER A 354 -23.27 13.98 15.87
N ASP A 355 -22.46 14.27 16.88
CA ASP A 355 -21.36 15.25 16.83
C ASP A 355 -20.24 14.76 17.75
N TYR A 356 -19.15 14.30 17.15
CA TYR A 356 -18.04 13.68 17.88
C TYR A 356 -16.74 13.81 17.12
N ARG A 357 -15.64 13.52 17.80
CA ARG A 357 -14.31 13.40 17.19
C ARG A 357 -13.64 12.10 17.57
N ILE A 358 -12.79 11.60 16.69
CA ILE A 358 -11.91 10.47 16.93
C ILE A 358 -10.47 10.98 16.85
N GLU A 359 -9.67 10.64 17.85
CA GLU A 359 -8.24 10.92 17.89
C GLU A 359 -7.50 9.60 17.83
N ASN A 360 -6.67 9.40 16.80
CA ASN A 360 -5.95 8.16 16.55
C ASN A 360 -4.44 8.36 16.65
N MET A 361 -3.77 7.34 17.16
CA MET A 361 -2.33 7.08 16.98
C MET A 361 -2.18 5.81 16.15
N VAL A 362 -1.34 5.87 15.14
CA VAL A 362 -1.19 4.81 14.14
C VAL A 362 0.28 4.43 14.00
N LEU A 363 0.57 3.12 14.04
CA LEU A 363 1.86 2.56 13.70
C LEU A 363 1.68 1.54 12.58
N GLY A 364 2.55 1.57 11.59
CA GLY A 364 2.44 0.69 10.43
C GLY A 364 3.79 0.15 9.99
N LEU A 365 3.76 -1.05 9.46
CA LEU A 365 4.85 -1.67 8.72
C LEU A 365 4.29 -2.19 7.41
N SER A 366 4.93 -1.88 6.29
CA SER A 366 4.53 -2.37 4.97
C SER A 366 5.76 -2.75 4.17
N GLY A 367 5.63 -3.75 3.30
CA GLY A 367 6.74 -4.20 2.49
C GLY A 367 6.30 -4.96 1.25
N ASN A 368 7.24 -5.10 0.31
CA ASN A 368 7.11 -5.99 -0.83
C ASN A 368 8.41 -6.75 -1.09
N GLN A 369 8.28 -7.90 -1.73
CA GLN A 369 9.39 -8.76 -2.09
C GLN A 369 9.12 -9.41 -3.44
N PHE A 370 10.12 -9.37 -4.31
CA PHE A 370 10.13 -10.11 -5.57
C PHE A 370 10.76 -11.49 -5.36
N ASP A 371 10.23 -12.51 -6.01
CA ASP A 371 10.86 -13.82 -6.13
C ASP A 371 10.78 -14.33 -7.57
N SER A 372 11.62 -15.30 -7.92
CA SER A 372 11.66 -15.91 -9.25
C SER A 372 10.91 -17.24 -9.33
N TRP A 373 10.13 -17.60 -8.30
CA TRP A 373 9.41 -18.87 -8.27
C TRP A 373 8.36 -18.91 -9.39
N ASN A 374 8.38 -19.98 -10.18
CA ASN A 374 7.42 -20.30 -11.25
C ASN A 374 7.08 -19.10 -12.17
N GLY A 375 8.11 -18.47 -12.75
CA GLY A 375 7.96 -17.31 -13.65
C GLY A 375 8.08 -15.95 -12.96
N GLY A 376 8.17 -15.94 -11.63
CA GLY A 376 8.35 -14.74 -10.83
C GLY A 376 7.05 -14.19 -10.26
N GLY A 377 7.18 -13.56 -9.10
CA GLY A 377 6.05 -12.95 -8.42
C GLY A 377 6.44 -11.86 -7.45
N VAL A 378 5.45 -11.08 -7.03
CA VAL A 378 5.60 -10.03 -6.03
C VAL A 378 4.69 -10.34 -4.85
N ASN A 379 5.26 -10.53 -3.69
CA ASN A 379 4.54 -10.58 -2.42
C ASN A 379 4.50 -9.17 -1.84
N SER A 380 3.36 -8.73 -1.33
CA SER A 380 3.23 -7.46 -0.62
C SER A 380 2.43 -7.68 0.66
N GLY A 381 2.78 -6.93 1.69
CA GLY A 381 2.09 -7.04 2.96
C GLY A 381 2.12 -5.73 3.75
N SER A 382 1.13 -5.56 4.60
CA SER A 382 1.11 -4.47 5.57
C SER A 382 0.40 -4.90 6.86
N ILE A 383 0.88 -4.37 7.97
CA ILE A 383 0.21 -4.43 9.26
C ILE A 383 0.14 -3.02 9.83
N THR A 384 -1.02 -2.65 10.35
CA THR A 384 -1.25 -1.35 10.98
C THR A 384 -1.92 -1.54 12.34
N LEU A 385 -1.35 -0.94 13.37
CA LEU A 385 -1.92 -0.82 14.71
C LEU A 385 -2.48 0.58 14.87
N THR A 386 -3.76 0.69 15.23
CA THR A 386 -4.40 1.96 15.58
C THR A 386 -4.90 1.92 17.00
N LYS A 387 -4.53 2.90 17.81
CA LYS A 387 -5.13 3.18 19.10
C LYS A 387 -5.93 4.48 18.98
N GLY A 388 -7.24 4.39 19.24
CA GLY A 388 -8.15 5.52 19.06
C GLY A 388 -8.89 5.88 20.34
N HIS A 389 -9.28 7.15 20.42
CA HIS A 389 -10.10 7.71 21.48
C HIS A 389 -11.23 8.55 20.88
N ILE A 390 -12.46 8.30 21.34
CA ILE A 390 -13.66 9.00 20.88
C ILE A 390 -14.05 10.02 21.94
N VAL A 391 -14.21 11.28 21.51
CA VAL A 391 -14.68 12.38 22.35
C VAL A 391 -16.01 12.89 21.80
N VAL A 392 -17.07 12.71 22.56
CA VAL A 392 -18.40 13.17 22.20
C VAL A 392 -18.51 14.67 22.40
N GLY A 393 -19.11 15.41 21.47
CA GLY A 393 -19.34 16.87 21.53
C GLY A 393 -20.28 17.26 22.68
N GLY A 394 -20.07 18.45 23.23
CA GLY A 394 -20.80 18.92 24.41
C GLY A 394 -22.31 19.04 24.20
N GLY A 395 -23.11 18.29 24.93
CA GLY A 395 -24.56 18.44 25.06
C GLY A 395 -25.42 17.92 23.91
N ARG A 396 -24.82 17.20 22.93
CA ARG A 396 -25.54 16.62 21.77
C ARG A 396 -25.33 15.11 21.77
N SER A 397 -26.32 14.39 22.26
CA SER A 397 -26.12 13.06 22.82
C SER A 397 -26.78 11.92 22.04
N ASP A 398 -26.87 12.00 20.72
CA ASP A 398 -27.33 10.87 19.94
C ASP A 398 -26.17 9.99 19.45
N TYR A 399 -24.94 10.27 19.90
CA TYR A 399 -23.84 9.33 19.76
C TYR A 399 -24.16 8.07 20.57
N ASP A 400 -24.05 6.90 19.93
CA ASP A 400 -24.29 5.62 20.58
C ASP A 400 -23.35 5.43 21.79
N SER A 401 -23.87 5.72 22.98
CA SER A 401 -23.13 5.63 24.25
C SER A 401 -22.67 4.20 24.57
N THR A 402 -23.17 3.20 23.85
CA THR A 402 -22.81 1.79 24.01
C THR A 402 -21.46 1.48 23.33
N ILE A 403 -20.98 2.33 22.40
CA ILE A 403 -19.66 2.17 21.78
C ILE A 403 -18.58 2.66 22.74
N PRO A 404 -17.59 1.80 23.07
CA PRO A 404 -16.50 2.20 23.96
C PRO A 404 -15.70 3.38 23.41
N LYS A 405 -15.40 4.34 24.30
CA LYS A 405 -14.67 5.57 23.93
C LYS A 405 -13.21 5.32 23.54
N THR A 406 -12.63 4.20 23.92
CA THR A 406 -11.24 3.83 23.58
C THR A 406 -11.22 2.50 22.87
N PHE A 407 -10.45 2.41 21.81
CA PHE A 407 -10.30 1.17 21.05
C PHE A 407 -8.87 0.96 20.59
N THR A 408 -8.54 -0.29 20.34
CA THR A 408 -7.34 -0.71 19.61
C THR A 408 -7.77 -1.61 18.47
N LYS A 409 -7.23 -1.37 17.27
CA LYS A 409 -7.48 -2.24 16.13
C LYS A 409 -6.20 -2.53 15.36
N TYR A 410 -6.19 -3.71 14.74
CA TYR A 410 -5.14 -4.18 13.85
C TYR A 410 -5.74 -4.37 12.47
N ASN A 411 -5.10 -3.81 11.46
CA ASN A 411 -5.40 -4.07 10.06
C ASN A 411 -4.24 -4.84 9.44
N LEU A 412 -4.55 -5.92 8.72
CA LEU A 412 -3.60 -6.74 7.98
C LEU A 412 -3.99 -6.75 6.51
N SER A 413 -2.99 -6.66 5.63
CA SER A 413 -3.17 -6.88 4.20
C SER A 413 -2.01 -7.69 3.66
N LEU A 414 -2.31 -8.68 2.83
CA LEU A 414 -1.35 -9.55 2.15
C LEU A 414 -1.78 -9.69 0.70
N SER A 415 -0.84 -9.70 -0.22
CA SER A 415 -1.13 -9.98 -1.62
C SER A 415 0.04 -10.67 -2.31
N ARG A 416 -0.27 -11.50 -3.30
CA ARG A 416 0.68 -12.07 -4.25
C ARG A 416 0.19 -11.83 -5.65
N ASN A 417 1.06 -11.25 -6.47
CA ASN A 417 0.92 -11.21 -7.92
C ASN A 417 1.90 -12.21 -8.52
N GLN A 418 1.39 -13.29 -9.10
CA GLN A 418 2.17 -14.37 -9.70
C GLN A 418 2.03 -14.33 -11.21
N GLN A 419 3.12 -14.29 -11.94
CA GLN A 419 3.13 -14.55 -13.36
C GLN A 419 2.95 -16.06 -13.59
N VAL A 420 1.82 -16.45 -14.14
CA VAL A 420 1.52 -17.85 -14.49
C VAL A 420 2.03 -18.16 -15.90
N VAL A 421 1.75 -17.25 -16.84
CA VAL A 421 2.37 -17.21 -18.15
C VAL A 421 3.03 -15.85 -18.30
N PRO A 422 4.35 -15.77 -18.55
CA PRO A 422 5.06 -14.50 -18.68
C PRO A 422 4.36 -13.57 -19.71
N ASP A 423 4.18 -12.32 -19.31
CA ASP A 423 3.55 -11.24 -20.09
C ASP A 423 2.09 -11.47 -20.54
N GLU A 424 1.50 -12.62 -20.23
CA GLU A 424 0.14 -12.97 -20.65
C GLU A 424 -0.83 -13.14 -19.49
N THR A 425 -0.49 -13.98 -18.51
CA THR A 425 -1.42 -14.38 -17.45
C THR A 425 -0.87 -14.06 -16.07
N ILE A 426 -1.61 -13.29 -15.30
CA ILE A 426 -1.29 -12.96 -13.92
C ILE A 426 -2.38 -13.49 -13.00
N LEU A 427 -1.99 -14.24 -11.98
CA LEU A 427 -2.83 -14.61 -10.85
C LEU A 427 -2.55 -13.65 -9.69
N THR A 428 -3.58 -12.95 -9.23
CA THR A 428 -3.53 -12.12 -8.03
C THR A 428 -4.35 -12.77 -6.93
N ILE A 429 -3.73 -12.99 -5.78
CA ILE A 429 -4.42 -13.41 -4.56
C ILE A 429 -4.16 -12.33 -3.52
N SER A 430 -5.24 -11.76 -2.95
CA SER A 430 -5.13 -10.79 -1.87
C SER A 430 -6.04 -11.16 -0.71
N ALA A 431 -5.54 -10.92 0.49
CA ALA A 431 -6.28 -11.11 1.74
C ALA A 431 -6.14 -9.85 2.59
N SER A 432 -7.22 -9.44 3.23
CA SER A 432 -7.21 -8.33 4.19
C SER A 432 -8.07 -8.66 5.39
N GLY A 433 -7.75 -8.08 6.55
CA GLY A 433 -8.51 -8.31 7.77
C GLY A 433 -8.38 -7.16 8.76
N GLN A 434 -9.36 -7.08 9.64
CA GLN A 434 -9.39 -6.17 10.78
C GLN A 434 -9.77 -6.93 12.04
N PHE A 435 -9.01 -6.71 13.10
CA PHE A 435 -9.28 -7.19 14.45
C PHE A 435 -9.37 -5.99 15.38
N ALA A 436 -10.40 -5.94 16.22
CA ALA A 436 -10.60 -4.83 17.14
C ALA A 436 -10.70 -5.33 18.58
N SER A 437 -10.29 -4.52 19.55
CA SER A 437 -10.39 -4.84 20.98
C SER A 437 -11.84 -4.79 21.48
N VAL A 438 -12.65 -3.88 20.92
CA VAL A 438 -14.02 -3.56 21.30
C VAL A 438 -14.87 -3.30 20.07
N ASP A 439 -16.15 -2.99 20.25
CA ASP A 439 -17.00 -2.51 19.18
C ASP A 439 -16.55 -1.13 18.70
N LEU A 440 -16.61 -0.93 17.37
CA LEU A 440 -16.08 0.24 16.72
C LEU A 440 -17.20 1.15 16.19
N ASP A 441 -16.91 2.44 16.19
CA ASP A 441 -17.64 3.44 15.45
C ASP A 441 -17.67 3.16 13.94
N SER A 442 -18.69 3.63 13.22
CA SER A 442 -18.84 3.45 11.77
C SER A 442 -17.61 3.91 10.98
N ALA A 443 -16.95 4.98 11.41
CA ALA A 443 -15.74 5.52 10.79
C ALA A 443 -14.51 4.60 10.92
N GLU A 444 -14.57 3.59 11.78
CA GLU A 444 -13.44 2.69 12.07
C GLU A 444 -13.75 1.21 11.77
N LYS A 445 -15.00 0.89 11.34
CA LYS A 445 -15.42 -0.47 10.98
C LYS A 445 -14.74 -1.00 9.73
N PHE A 446 -14.72 -2.32 9.61
CA PHE A 446 -14.35 -3.03 8.39
C PHE A 446 -15.58 -3.19 7.49
N TYR A 447 -15.45 -2.92 6.20
CA TYR A 447 -16.51 -3.01 5.19
C TYR A 447 -16.12 -4.00 4.10
N LEU A 448 -17.04 -4.93 3.78
CA LEU A 448 -16.81 -5.98 2.79
C LEU A 448 -17.14 -5.56 1.37
N GLY A 449 -18.26 -4.91 1.14
CA GLY A 449 -18.77 -4.65 -0.20
C GLY A 449 -18.08 -3.49 -0.93
N GLY A 450 -18.33 -3.39 -2.21
CA GLY A 450 -17.85 -2.33 -3.09
C GLY A 450 -16.88 -2.79 -4.17
N PRO A 451 -16.46 -1.89 -5.06
CA PRO A 451 -15.60 -2.22 -6.20
C PRO A 451 -14.21 -2.75 -5.80
N ASN A 452 -13.73 -2.39 -4.60
CA ASN A 452 -12.46 -2.84 -4.03
C ASN A 452 -12.65 -3.90 -2.92
N GLY A 453 -13.83 -4.52 -2.84
CA GLY A 453 -14.20 -5.49 -1.84
C GLY A 453 -14.84 -6.73 -2.46
N VAL A 454 -15.92 -7.22 -1.86
CA VAL A 454 -16.80 -8.24 -2.45
C VAL A 454 -17.67 -7.54 -3.49
N ARG A 455 -17.24 -7.55 -4.74
CA ARG A 455 -17.76 -6.73 -5.87
C ARG A 455 -19.22 -7.00 -6.21
N ALA A 456 -19.77 -8.13 -5.76
CA ALA A 456 -21.18 -8.48 -5.94
C ALA A 456 -22.13 -7.71 -5.01
N TYR A 457 -21.62 -6.79 -4.16
CA TYR A 457 -22.39 -6.02 -3.19
C TYR A 457 -22.04 -4.52 -3.27
N PRO A 458 -22.97 -3.62 -2.91
CA PRO A 458 -22.71 -2.18 -2.91
C PRO A 458 -21.64 -1.81 -1.88
N GLY A 459 -21.06 -0.62 -2.04
CA GLY A 459 -20.16 -0.04 -1.03
C GLY A 459 -20.85 0.03 0.34
N SER A 460 -20.06 -0.06 1.41
CA SER A 460 -20.51 -0.09 2.81
C SER A 460 -21.37 -1.30 3.21
N GLN A 461 -21.58 -2.29 2.32
CA GLN A 461 -22.24 -3.53 2.69
C GLN A 461 -21.32 -4.37 3.57
N GLY A 462 -21.87 -5.05 4.58
CA GLY A 462 -21.10 -5.92 5.45
C GLY A 462 -20.15 -5.15 6.36
N ALA A 463 -20.68 -4.22 7.15
CA ALA A 463 -19.95 -3.46 8.15
C ALA A 463 -19.79 -4.24 9.45
N GLY A 464 -18.59 -4.23 10.03
CA GLY A 464 -18.33 -4.87 11.33
C GLY A 464 -17.08 -4.36 12.02
N SER A 465 -17.03 -4.58 13.34
CA SER A 465 -15.85 -4.26 14.15
C SER A 465 -14.66 -5.16 13.78
N GLN A 466 -14.95 -6.39 13.34
CA GLN A 466 -13.96 -7.33 12.86
C GLN A 466 -14.39 -7.94 11.52
N GLY A 467 -13.39 -8.35 10.72
CA GLY A 467 -13.67 -8.99 9.44
C GLY A 467 -12.41 -9.42 8.72
N ALA A 468 -12.61 -10.26 7.72
CA ALA A 468 -11.56 -10.70 6.80
C ALA A 468 -12.13 -10.86 5.40
N MET A 469 -11.31 -10.64 4.38
CA MET A 469 -11.69 -10.72 2.99
C MET A 469 -10.57 -11.34 2.17
N VAL A 470 -10.94 -12.14 1.18
CA VAL A 470 -10.04 -12.72 0.18
C VAL A 470 -10.59 -12.41 -1.20
N ASN A 471 -9.72 -11.95 -2.09
CA ASN A 471 -9.99 -11.76 -3.50
C ASN A 471 -8.99 -12.61 -4.31
N ILE A 472 -9.49 -13.39 -5.25
CA ILE A 472 -8.69 -14.19 -6.20
C ILE A 472 -9.05 -13.71 -7.59
N GLU A 473 -8.05 -13.34 -8.38
CA GLU A 473 -8.25 -12.75 -9.69
C GLU A 473 -7.25 -13.31 -10.69
N VAL A 474 -7.74 -13.77 -11.83
CA VAL A 474 -6.92 -14.16 -12.99
C VAL A 474 -7.09 -13.09 -14.04
N GLN A 475 -5.99 -12.50 -14.46
CA GLN A 475 -5.92 -11.51 -15.52
C GLN A 475 -5.23 -12.15 -16.73
N GLN A 476 -5.89 -12.07 -17.89
CA GLN A 476 -5.37 -12.56 -19.16
C GLN A 476 -5.19 -11.39 -20.12
N GLN A 477 -3.96 -11.17 -20.59
CA GLN A 477 -3.69 -10.24 -21.67
C GLN A 477 -4.31 -10.81 -22.97
N LEU A 478 -5.20 -10.04 -23.56
CA LEU A 478 -5.75 -10.28 -24.88
C LEU A 478 -5.01 -9.42 -25.92
N GLN A 479 -5.46 -9.48 -27.19
CA GLN A 479 -4.92 -8.59 -28.23
C GLN A 479 -5.18 -7.11 -27.90
N ASP A 480 -4.37 -6.21 -28.48
CA ASP A 480 -4.57 -4.75 -28.46
C ASP A 480 -4.76 -4.10 -27.08
N LYS A 481 -3.88 -4.42 -26.13
CA LYS A 481 -3.88 -3.76 -24.80
C LYS A 481 -5.15 -4.00 -23.97
N VAL A 482 -5.91 -5.01 -24.30
CA VAL A 482 -7.09 -5.42 -23.55
C VAL A 482 -6.72 -6.54 -22.57
N VAL A 483 -7.08 -6.38 -21.32
CA VAL A 483 -6.95 -7.39 -20.27
C VAL A 483 -8.34 -7.88 -19.90
N ALA A 484 -8.57 -9.18 -20.04
CA ALA A 484 -9.75 -9.84 -19.47
C ALA A 484 -9.44 -10.31 -18.05
N THR A 485 -10.43 -10.23 -17.19
CA THR A 485 -10.32 -10.60 -15.79
C THR A 485 -11.45 -11.54 -15.41
N ALA A 486 -11.14 -12.62 -14.69
CA ALA A 486 -12.11 -13.43 -13.96
C ALA A 486 -11.76 -13.39 -12.48
N PHE A 487 -12.76 -13.34 -11.59
CA PHE A 487 -12.49 -13.17 -10.17
C PHE A 487 -13.50 -13.86 -9.26
N PHE A 488 -13.03 -14.18 -8.07
CA PHE A 488 -13.81 -14.65 -6.93
C PHE A 488 -13.50 -13.79 -5.72
N ASP A 489 -14.55 -13.30 -5.05
CA ASP A 489 -14.47 -12.49 -3.84
C ASP A 489 -15.22 -13.19 -2.71
N ALA A 490 -14.63 -13.24 -1.52
CA ALA A 490 -15.29 -13.73 -0.30
C ALA A 490 -14.86 -12.90 0.91
N GLY A 491 -15.80 -12.59 1.80
CA GLY A 491 -15.49 -11.85 3.00
C GLY A 491 -16.40 -12.27 4.17
N LEU A 492 -15.78 -12.41 5.34
CA LEU A 492 -16.43 -12.67 6.63
C LEU A 492 -16.45 -11.36 7.42
N VAL A 493 -17.57 -11.05 8.05
CA VAL A 493 -17.70 -9.92 8.97
C VAL A 493 -18.36 -10.37 10.26
N GLN A 494 -17.88 -9.82 11.37
CA GLN A 494 -18.55 -9.83 12.67
C GLN A 494 -18.97 -8.41 13.02
N GLN A 495 -20.29 -8.18 13.10
CA GLN A 495 -20.87 -6.84 13.28
C GLN A 495 -20.50 -6.23 14.62
N TYR A 496 -20.72 -7.00 15.70
CA TYR A 496 -20.47 -6.61 17.10
C TYR A 496 -19.61 -7.67 17.79
N LYS A 497 -18.69 -7.23 18.62
CA LYS A 497 -17.96 -8.09 19.54
C LYS A 497 -18.79 -8.45 20.76
N ASP A 498 -19.50 -7.46 21.29
CA ASP A 498 -20.42 -7.64 22.41
C ASP A 498 -21.73 -8.28 21.93
N LYS A 499 -22.05 -9.45 22.50
CA LYS A 499 -23.27 -10.19 22.17
C LYS A 499 -24.54 -9.49 22.65
N ALA A 500 -24.49 -8.77 23.78
CA ALA A 500 -25.63 -8.04 24.29
C ALA A 500 -25.90 -6.82 23.38
N LEU A 501 -24.86 -6.13 22.94
CA LEU A 501 -24.96 -5.03 22.00
C LEU A 501 -25.51 -5.50 20.65
N TYR A 502 -25.06 -6.66 20.16
CA TYR A 502 -25.66 -7.27 18.97
C TYR A 502 -27.16 -7.54 19.16
N GLN A 503 -27.59 -8.14 20.28
CA GLN A 503 -29.00 -8.45 20.54
C GLN A 503 -29.85 -7.16 20.62
N ALA A 504 -29.31 -6.10 21.22
CA ALA A 504 -29.99 -4.80 21.32
C ALA A 504 -30.15 -4.12 19.94
N ASN A 505 -29.15 -4.27 19.06
CA ASN A 505 -29.08 -3.55 17.79
C ASN A 505 -29.47 -4.38 16.55
N LYS A 506 -29.68 -5.69 16.66
CA LYS A 506 -30.05 -6.53 15.50
C LYS A 506 -31.39 -6.14 14.89
N GLY A 507 -32.24 -5.43 15.61
CA GLY A 507 -33.55 -4.97 15.15
C GLY A 507 -34.45 -6.12 14.70
N SER A 508 -35.20 -5.92 13.63
CA SER A 508 -36.05 -6.94 12.98
C SER A 508 -35.29 -7.73 11.89
N THR A 509 -33.98 -7.66 11.80
CA THR A 509 -33.20 -8.49 10.89
C THR A 509 -32.92 -9.86 11.50
N ASN A 510 -33.00 -10.91 10.67
CA ASN A 510 -32.61 -12.25 11.05
C ASN A 510 -31.11 -12.54 10.79
N ALA A 511 -30.32 -11.53 10.49
CA ALA A 511 -28.90 -11.69 10.23
C ALA A 511 -28.17 -12.17 11.48
N ASN A 512 -27.31 -13.16 11.33
CA ASN A 512 -26.38 -13.55 12.39
C ASN A 512 -25.37 -12.43 12.62
N ASN A 513 -24.83 -12.34 13.85
CA ASN A 513 -23.77 -11.39 14.18
C ASN A 513 -22.54 -11.55 13.27
N SER A 514 -22.24 -12.78 12.87
CA SER A 514 -21.19 -13.07 11.88
C SER A 514 -21.81 -13.70 10.64
N TYR A 515 -21.41 -13.21 9.46
CA TYR A 515 -21.87 -13.74 8.19
C TYR A 515 -20.82 -13.56 7.08
N ILE A 516 -21.02 -14.27 5.98
CA ILE A 516 -20.12 -14.26 4.83
C ILE A 516 -20.84 -13.68 3.61
N LEU A 517 -20.17 -12.78 2.88
CA LEU A 517 -20.54 -12.34 1.56
C LEU A 517 -19.62 -12.99 0.53
N LYS A 518 -20.16 -13.44 -0.62
CA LYS A 518 -19.38 -14.05 -1.71
C LYS A 518 -19.87 -13.56 -3.06
N GLY A 519 -18.96 -13.49 -4.02
CA GLY A 519 -19.29 -13.16 -5.40
C GLY A 519 -18.27 -13.70 -6.38
N VAL A 520 -18.70 -13.87 -7.62
CA VAL A 520 -17.84 -14.15 -8.78
C VAL A 520 -18.12 -13.10 -9.83
N GLY A 521 -17.17 -12.89 -10.72
CA GLY A 521 -17.38 -11.94 -11.78
C GLY A 521 -16.33 -11.99 -12.86
N ALA A 522 -16.56 -11.16 -13.87
CA ALA A 522 -15.64 -10.95 -14.97
C ALA A 522 -15.54 -9.46 -15.30
N GLY A 523 -14.45 -9.07 -15.93
CA GLY A 523 -14.20 -7.69 -16.31
C GLY A 523 -13.29 -7.58 -17.53
N LEU A 524 -13.29 -6.39 -18.10
CA LEU A 524 -12.38 -5.98 -19.15
C LEU A 524 -11.74 -4.65 -18.78
N LYS A 525 -10.46 -4.51 -19.11
CA LYS A 525 -9.70 -3.28 -18.99
C LYS A 525 -8.93 -3.03 -20.27
N ARG A 526 -8.90 -1.79 -20.73
CA ARG A 526 -8.05 -1.37 -21.84
C ARG A 526 -7.28 -0.10 -21.44
N ALA A 527 -6.01 -0.05 -21.82
CA ALA A 527 -5.15 1.09 -21.61
C ALA A 527 -4.62 1.60 -22.97
N ASP A 528 -5.09 2.77 -23.39
CA ASP A 528 -4.63 3.46 -24.59
C ASP A 528 -3.90 4.75 -24.19
N LYS A 529 -2.56 4.75 -24.28
CA LYS A 529 -1.71 5.87 -23.86
C LYS A 529 -2.11 6.38 -22.46
N ASP A 530 -2.77 7.53 -22.43
CA ASP A 530 -3.16 8.24 -21.20
C ASP A 530 -4.59 7.92 -20.74
N ILE A 531 -5.36 7.16 -21.54
CA ILE A 531 -6.74 6.80 -21.21
C ILE A 531 -6.83 5.33 -20.83
N ILE A 532 -7.40 5.07 -19.67
CA ILE A 532 -7.69 3.72 -19.18
C ILE A 532 -9.19 3.64 -18.93
N TRP A 533 -9.83 2.61 -19.46
CA TRP A 533 -11.19 2.28 -19.09
C TRP A 533 -11.28 0.83 -18.60
N SER A 534 -12.18 0.60 -17.67
CA SER A 534 -12.49 -0.75 -17.19
C SER A 534 -13.96 -0.87 -16.86
N ALA A 535 -14.48 -2.08 -17.06
CA ALA A 535 -15.82 -2.46 -16.65
C ALA A 535 -15.78 -3.89 -16.12
N SER A 536 -16.55 -4.15 -15.06
CA SER A 536 -16.71 -5.49 -14.50
C SER A 536 -18.12 -5.72 -14.02
N ILE A 537 -18.57 -6.96 -14.11
CA ILE A 537 -19.85 -7.41 -13.59
C ILE A 537 -19.59 -8.52 -12.57
N ALA A 538 -20.25 -8.43 -11.41
CA ALA A 538 -20.12 -9.37 -10.32
C ALA A 538 -21.48 -9.90 -9.88
N TRP A 539 -21.60 -11.22 -9.75
CA TRP A 539 -22.79 -11.91 -9.29
C TRP A 539 -22.62 -12.44 -7.87
N LYS A 540 -23.67 -12.34 -7.08
CA LYS A 540 -23.71 -12.91 -5.73
C LYS A 540 -23.68 -14.44 -5.78
N LEU A 541 -22.93 -15.05 -4.88
CA LEU A 541 -22.96 -16.47 -4.62
C LEU A 541 -23.70 -16.74 -3.30
N GLY A 542 -24.81 -17.47 -3.41
CA GLY A 542 -25.71 -17.73 -2.27
C GLY A 542 -26.71 -16.60 -2.01
N SER A 543 -27.41 -16.69 -0.90
CA SER A 543 -28.38 -15.70 -0.46
C SER A 543 -27.71 -14.51 0.24
N ASN A 544 -28.34 -13.33 0.18
CA ASN A 544 -27.92 -12.22 1.03
C ASN A 544 -28.27 -12.56 2.50
N PRO A 545 -27.31 -12.61 3.42
CA PRO A 545 -27.56 -12.95 4.82
C PRO A 545 -28.33 -11.89 5.60
N LEU A 546 -28.52 -10.68 5.06
CA LEU A 546 -29.31 -9.63 5.65
C LEU A 546 -30.76 -9.72 5.16
N TYR A 547 -31.68 -10.07 6.05
CA TYR A 547 -33.11 -10.20 5.75
C TYR A 547 -33.92 -9.12 6.45
N THR A 548 -35.00 -8.68 5.82
CA THR A 548 -36.08 -7.96 6.50
C THR A 548 -36.87 -8.93 7.40
N ALA A 549 -37.74 -8.40 8.26
CA ALA A 549 -38.66 -9.23 9.04
C ALA A 549 -39.55 -10.14 8.16
N GLN A 550 -39.77 -9.77 6.91
CA GLN A 550 -40.54 -10.54 5.90
C GLN A 550 -39.65 -11.55 5.13
N GLY A 551 -38.40 -11.73 5.51
CA GLY A 551 -37.51 -12.70 4.87
C GLY A 551 -36.93 -12.27 3.52
N VAL A 552 -37.05 -10.98 3.14
CA VAL A 552 -36.52 -10.45 1.89
C VAL A 552 -35.10 -9.94 2.11
N GLY A 553 -34.11 -10.51 1.39
CA GLY A 553 -32.74 -10.05 1.43
C GLY A 553 -32.60 -8.69 0.75
N VAL A 554 -32.15 -7.68 1.50
CA VAL A 554 -31.98 -6.29 1.02
C VAL A 554 -30.58 -5.80 1.34
N ASN A 555 -29.93 -5.19 0.34
CA ASN A 555 -28.66 -4.51 0.57
C ASN A 555 -28.87 -3.15 1.24
N ASN A 556 -27.78 -2.56 1.76
CA ASN A 556 -27.79 -1.21 2.34
C ASN A 556 -28.21 -0.11 1.33
N ASP A 557 -28.11 -0.38 0.02
CA ASP A 557 -28.62 0.50 -1.05
C ASP A 557 -30.10 0.29 -1.38
N LYS A 558 -30.83 -0.49 -0.57
CA LYS A 558 -32.26 -0.84 -0.72
C LYS A 558 -32.58 -1.56 -2.04
N ARG A 559 -31.62 -2.34 -2.58
CA ARG A 559 -31.82 -3.21 -3.75
C ARG A 559 -31.60 -4.68 -3.38
N SER A 560 -32.31 -5.55 -4.07
CA SER A 560 -32.14 -7.01 -4.01
C SER A 560 -31.38 -7.56 -5.23
N ASN A 561 -30.65 -6.72 -5.95
CA ASN A 561 -29.97 -7.12 -7.19
C ASN A 561 -29.07 -8.34 -6.97
N SER A 562 -29.09 -9.28 -7.90
CA SER A 562 -28.21 -10.44 -7.94
C SER A 562 -26.83 -10.10 -8.51
N ALA A 563 -26.71 -9.01 -9.27
CA ALA A 563 -25.47 -8.57 -9.89
C ALA A 563 -25.22 -7.06 -9.71
N TYR A 564 -23.95 -6.69 -9.71
CA TYR A 564 -23.47 -5.31 -9.72
C TYR A 564 -22.52 -5.09 -10.89
N LEU A 565 -22.66 -3.96 -11.56
CA LEU A 565 -21.80 -3.48 -12.62
C LEU A 565 -20.95 -2.33 -12.07
N TRP A 566 -19.63 -2.42 -12.26
CA TRP A 566 -18.67 -1.38 -11.94
C TRP A 566 -17.98 -0.93 -13.23
N ALA A 567 -17.89 0.37 -13.43
CA ALA A 567 -17.26 0.96 -14.61
C ALA A 567 -16.50 2.22 -14.24
N GLN A 568 -15.36 2.43 -14.91
CA GLN A 568 -14.58 3.66 -14.80
C GLN A 568 -13.90 4.01 -16.13
N VAL A 569 -13.71 5.30 -16.34
CA VAL A 569 -12.85 5.87 -17.37
C VAL A 569 -11.90 6.84 -16.69
N GLN A 570 -10.61 6.69 -16.93
CA GLN A 570 -9.55 7.49 -16.33
C GLN A 570 -8.66 8.09 -17.42
N TRP A 571 -8.34 9.36 -17.31
CA TRP A 571 -7.31 10.03 -18.08
C TRP A 571 -6.17 10.45 -17.14
N THR A 572 -4.90 10.14 -17.56
CA THR A 572 -3.68 10.47 -16.81
C THR A 572 -2.84 11.47 -17.62
N PHE A 573 -2.14 12.37 -16.95
CA PHE A 573 -1.31 13.40 -17.59
C PHE A 573 -0.04 13.72 -16.79
#